data_c51c43cec52a39ae02a46a8938ef9139
#
_entry.id   c51c43cec52a39ae02a46a8938ef9139
#
_cell.length_a   1.000
_cell.length_b   1.000
_cell.length_c   1.000
_cell.angle_alpha   90.00
_cell.angle_beta   90.00
_cell.angle_gamma   90.00
#
_symmetry.space_group_name_H-M   'P 1'
#
loop_
_entity.id
_entity.type
_entity.pdbx_description
1 polymer ?
#
loop_
_entity_poly.entity_id
_entity_poly.type
_entity_poly.pdbx_seq_one_letter_code
_entity_poly.pdbx_strand_id
1 'polypeptide(L)'
;MKIADLMTAVRARVRPEFARAGLAAVLLTALLPRASLAEEEGRVAAVPLLPKYRQECATCHVAYPPGALPAESWRHILNNLDRHFGTDATLDAATVGQLEKWLAAHAAESSAARRPPEDRITRSRWFIAAHDEVPASSWRSPAVKRASNCAACHTQADKGNFDERFIRIPGAR
;
A
#
# COMPACT_ATOMS: atom_id res chain seq x y z
N MET A 1 20.84 -27.66 70.40
CA MET A 1 22.19 -27.61 69.78
C MET A 1 22.05 -26.64 68.57
N LYS A 2 22.78 -25.53 68.65
CA LYS A 2 22.55 -24.28 67.86
C LYS A 2 23.07 -24.43 66.45
N ILE A 3 22.21 -24.18 65.46
CA ILE A 3 22.57 -24.03 64.06
C ILE A 3 22.92 -22.53 63.87
N ALA A 4 24.15 -22.18 64.16
CA ALA A 4 24.65 -20.82 63.90
C ALA A 4 26.18 -20.87 63.82
N ASP A 5 26.70 -21.41 62.73
CA ASP A 5 28.14 -21.26 62.38
C ASP A 5 28.44 -21.97 61.03
N LEU A 6 27.85 -21.47 59.97
CA LEU A 6 28.36 -21.80 58.63
C LEU A 6 28.01 -20.74 57.57
N MET A 7 28.21 -19.50 57.91
CA MET A 7 28.15 -18.39 56.95
C MET A 7 29.30 -17.41 57.15
N THR A 8 30.51 -17.90 56.97
CA THR A 8 31.66 -16.97 56.87
C THR A 8 32.73 -17.64 56.01
N ALA A 9 32.91 -17.14 54.86
CA ALA A 9 34.06 -17.26 53.96
C ALA A 9 33.73 -17.78 52.56
N VAL A 10 33.12 -16.97 51.71
CA VAL A 10 33.57 -16.84 50.30
C VAL A 10 33.32 -15.38 49.87
N ARG A 11 34.14 -14.46 50.33
CA ARG A 11 34.35 -13.18 49.63
C ARG A 11 35.38 -13.44 48.54
N ALA A 12 34.91 -13.89 47.38
CA ALA A 12 35.67 -13.85 46.16
C ALA A 12 35.90 -12.38 45.78
N ARG A 13 37.18 -11.96 45.80
CA ARG A 13 37.64 -10.66 45.29
C ARG A 13 37.31 -10.62 43.77
N VAL A 14 36.21 -10.00 43.39
CA VAL A 14 35.98 -9.62 42.02
C VAL A 14 36.89 -8.45 41.70
N ARG A 15 37.86 -8.67 40.85
CA ARG A 15 38.82 -7.63 40.39
C ARG A 15 38.01 -6.61 39.53
N PRO A 16 38.19 -5.30 39.73
CA PRO A 16 37.43 -4.26 39.07
C PRO A 16 37.79 -4.05 37.56
N GLU A 17 38.64 -4.89 37.01
CA GLU A 17 39.17 -4.71 35.64
C GLU A 17 38.21 -5.16 34.55
N PHE A 18 37.23 -6.00 34.88
CA PHE A 18 36.25 -6.46 33.88
C PHE A 18 34.99 -5.56 33.75
N ALA A 19 34.82 -4.59 34.64
CA ALA A 19 33.66 -3.70 34.61
C ALA A 19 33.73 -2.58 33.55
N ARG A 20 34.93 -2.33 32.98
CA ARG A 20 35.12 -1.27 31.98
C ARG A 20 34.93 -1.74 30.51
N ALA A 21 35.08 -3.02 30.25
CA ALA A 21 34.93 -3.57 28.90
C ALA A 21 33.45 -3.81 28.50
N GLY A 22 32.56 -4.01 29.47
CA GLY A 22 31.16 -4.29 29.23
C GLY A 22 30.30 -3.05 28.82
N LEU A 23 30.72 -1.85 29.29
CA LEU A 23 29.96 -0.62 28.97
C LEU A 23 30.23 -0.11 27.55
N ALA A 24 31.39 -0.37 26.98
CA ALA A 24 31.72 0.08 25.62
C ALA A 24 31.00 -0.74 24.54
N ALA A 25 30.72 -2.02 24.80
CA ALA A 25 30.03 -2.89 23.86
C ALA A 25 28.50 -2.59 23.73
N VAL A 26 27.87 -2.11 24.81
CA VAL A 26 26.42 -1.79 24.81
C VAL A 26 26.12 -0.47 24.12
N LEU A 27 27.05 0.47 24.08
CA LEU A 27 26.87 1.77 23.43
C LEU A 27 27.05 1.73 21.90
N LEU A 28 27.71 0.71 21.35
CA LEU A 28 27.97 0.60 19.91
C LEU A 28 26.77 -0.02 19.13
N THR A 29 25.90 -0.74 19.82
CA THR A 29 24.70 -1.34 19.18
C THR A 29 23.51 -0.37 19.01
N ALA A 30 23.55 0.81 19.63
CA ALA A 30 22.48 1.80 19.56
C ALA A 30 22.53 2.70 18.30
N LEU A 31 23.59 2.59 17.48
CA LEU A 31 23.80 3.42 16.27
C LEU A 31 23.56 2.69 14.94
N LEU A 32 22.99 1.49 14.99
CA LEU A 32 22.51 0.89 13.75
C LEU A 32 21.31 1.70 13.27
N PRO A 33 21.33 2.26 12.02
CA PRO A 33 20.18 2.91 11.48
C PRO A 33 19.05 1.87 11.46
N ARG A 34 17.99 2.13 12.21
CA ARG A 34 16.72 1.43 12.02
C ARG A 34 16.28 1.82 10.63
N ALA A 35 16.54 0.96 9.66
CA ALA A 35 15.91 1.05 8.37
C ALA A 35 14.39 1.08 8.63
N SER A 36 13.78 2.21 8.33
CA SER A 36 12.36 2.41 8.49
C SER A 36 11.65 1.46 7.54
N LEU A 37 11.08 0.37 8.05
CA LEU A 37 10.21 -0.53 7.28
C LEU A 37 8.84 0.12 6.99
N ALA A 38 8.71 1.43 7.20
CA ALA A 38 7.44 2.15 7.14
C ALA A 38 7.03 2.61 5.72
N GLU A 39 7.89 2.46 4.69
CA GLU A 39 7.61 3.03 3.37
C GLU A 39 6.97 2.06 2.36
N GLU A 40 6.70 0.80 2.73
CA GLU A 40 6.15 -0.19 1.78
C GLU A 40 4.61 -0.35 1.81
N GLU A 41 3.91 0.18 2.81
CA GLU A 41 2.47 -0.07 2.96
C GLU A 41 1.57 0.67 1.94
N GLY A 42 2.09 1.58 1.15
CA GLY A 42 1.32 2.37 0.17
C GLY A 42 1.54 1.99 -1.30
N ARG A 43 2.55 1.18 -1.62
CA ARG A 43 2.86 0.84 -3.00
C ARG A 43 1.97 -0.29 -3.50
N VAL A 44 1.07 0.05 -4.41
CA VAL A 44 0.40 -0.96 -5.23
C VAL A 44 1.46 -1.61 -6.13
N ALA A 45 1.72 -2.91 -5.92
CA ALA A 45 2.73 -3.63 -6.69
C ALA A 45 2.47 -3.49 -8.20
N ALA A 46 3.49 -3.08 -8.94
CA ALA A 46 3.42 -2.99 -10.38
C ALA A 46 3.33 -4.41 -10.98
N VAL A 47 2.16 -4.80 -11.42
CA VAL A 47 1.91 -6.07 -12.12
C VAL A 47 1.70 -5.76 -13.59
N PRO A 48 2.36 -6.48 -14.53
CA PRO A 48 2.08 -6.32 -15.96
C PRO A 48 0.58 -6.55 -16.22
N LEU A 49 -0.09 -5.55 -16.78
CA LEU A 49 -1.52 -5.62 -17.02
C LEU A 49 -1.85 -6.67 -18.08
N LEU A 50 -2.83 -7.53 -17.77
CA LEU A 50 -3.37 -8.48 -18.74
C LEU A 50 -3.84 -7.74 -20.01
N PRO A 51 -3.44 -8.15 -21.22
CA PRO A 51 -3.86 -7.47 -22.45
C PRO A 51 -5.37 -7.31 -22.57
N LYS A 52 -6.13 -8.35 -22.23
CA LYS A 52 -7.60 -8.32 -22.24
C LYS A 52 -8.14 -7.29 -21.24
N TYR A 53 -7.58 -7.18 -20.04
CA TYR A 53 -7.97 -6.17 -19.05
C TYR A 53 -7.74 -4.75 -19.58
N ARG A 54 -6.59 -4.49 -20.19
CA ARG A 54 -6.32 -3.20 -20.83
C ARG A 54 -7.31 -2.91 -21.96
N GLN A 55 -7.55 -3.89 -22.82
CA GLN A 55 -8.47 -3.75 -23.96
C GLN A 55 -9.86 -3.32 -23.50
N GLU A 56 -10.41 -3.97 -22.48
CA GLU A 56 -11.78 -3.74 -22.05
C GLU A 56 -11.92 -2.50 -21.14
N CYS A 57 -10.96 -2.28 -20.22
CA CYS A 57 -11.12 -1.25 -19.19
C CYS A 57 -10.46 0.09 -19.56
N ALA A 58 -9.41 0.10 -20.40
CA ALA A 58 -8.68 1.33 -20.72
C ALA A 58 -9.34 2.20 -21.81
N THR A 59 -10.50 1.82 -22.30
CA THR A 59 -11.25 2.59 -23.32
C THR A 59 -11.88 3.87 -22.74
N CYS A 60 -12.22 3.88 -21.45
CA CYS A 60 -12.91 4.99 -20.80
C CYS A 60 -12.06 5.67 -19.71
N HIS A 61 -11.19 4.93 -19.04
CA HIS A 61 -10.29 5.42 -18.00
C HIS A 61 -9.03 4.55 -17.97
N VAL A 62 -8.00 4.95 -17.19
CA VAL A 62 -6.81 4.10 -17.02
C VAL A 62 -7.20 2.74 -16.45
N ALA A 63 -6.59 1.67 -16.95
CA ALA A 63 -6.74 0.34 -16.35
C ALA A 63 -6.04 0.36 -14.98
N TYR A 64 -6.82 0.39 -13.91
CA TYR A 64 -6.29 0.51 -12.56
C TYR A 64 -5.47 -0.72 -12.17
N PRO A 65 -4.40 -0.55 -11.38
CA PRO A 65 -3.64 -1.68 -10.85
C PRO A 65 -4.54 -2.65 -10.07
N PRO A 66 -4.43 -3.97 -10.26
CA PRO A 66 -5.25 -4.94 -9.52
C PRO A 66 -5.14 -4.81 -8.01
N GLY A 67 -3.93 -4.51 -7.50
CA GLY A 67 -3.68 -4.28 -6.09
C GLY A 67 -4.33 -3.02 -5.50
N ALA A 68 -5.03 -2.21 -6.31
CA ALA A 68 -5.76 -1.05 -5.82
C ALA A 68 -7.01 -1.42 -5.00
N LEU A 69 -7.56 -2.62 -5.21
CA LEU A 69 -8.73 -3.12 -4.50
C LEU A 69 -8.55 -4.57 -4.06
N PRO A 70 -9.24 -5.03 -3.01
CA PRO A 70 -9.29 -6.43 -2.66
C PRO A 70 -10.09 -7.24 -3.70
N ALA A 71 -9.82 -8.54 -3.78
CA ALA A 71 -10.46 -9.44 -4.74
C ALA A 71 -11.99 -9.42 -4.66
N GLU A 72 -12.55 -9.25 -3.46
CA GLU A 72 -13.99 -9.13 -3.25
C GLU A 72 -14.58 -7.90 -3.96
N SER A 73 -13.92 -6.76 -3.89
CA SER A 73 -14.34 -5.54 -4.60
C SER A 73 -14.30 -5.72 -6.11
N TRP A 74 -13.24 -6.32 -6.65
CA TRP A 74 -13.16 -6.62 -8.08
C TRP A 74 -14.28 -7.53 -8.54
N ARG A 75 -14.56 -8.59 -7.78
CA ARG A 75 -15.68 -9.50 -8.06
C ARG A 75 -17.02 -8.77 -8.06
N HIS A 76 -17.25 -7.92 -7.06
CA HIS A 76 -18.48 -7.13 -6.98
C HIS A 76 -18.63 -6.17 -8.18
N ILE A 77 -17.55 -5.49 -8.58
CA ILE A 77 -17.56 -4.61 -9.76
C ILE A 77 -17.86 -5.41 -11.02
N LEU A 78 -17.18 -6.53 -11.25
CA LEU A 78 -17.37 -7.36 -12.45
C LEU A 78 -18.79 -7.96 -12.57
N ASN A 79 -19.42 -8.27 -11.43
CA ASN A 79 -20.80 -8.77 -11.41
C ASN A 79 -21.87 -7.67 -11.58
N ASN A 80 -21.47 -6.40 -11.66
CA ASN A 80 -22.38 -5.25 -11.80
C ASN A 80 -21.91 -4.29 -12.89
N LEU A 81 -21.35 -4.80 -13.98
CA LEU A 81 -20.85 -3.98 -15.09
C LEU A 81 -21.97 -3.25 -15.84
N ASP A 82 -23.20 -3.77 -15.81
CA ASP A 82 -24.39 -3.09 -16.34
C ASP A 82 -24.67 -1.74 -15.64
N ARG A 83 -24.12 -1.55 -14.44
CA ARG A 83 -24.27 -0.34 -13.62
C ARG A 83 -22.94 0.18 -13.14
N HIS A 84 -21.88 0.03 -13.92
CA HIS A 84 -20.51 0.42 -13.57
C HIS A 84 -20.40 1.92 -13.30
N PHE A 85 -20.63 2.31 -12.04
CA PHE A 85 -20.59 3.71 -11.58
C PHE A 85 -21.41 4.69 -12.43
N GLY A 86 -22.55 4.23 -12.95
CA GLY A 86 -23.47 5.02 -13.77
C GLY A 86 -23.28 4.85 -15.27
N THR A 87 -22.47 3.92 -15.71
CA THR A 87 -22.23 3.59 -17.13
C THR A 87 -22.43 2.09 -17.34
N ASP A 88 -23.00 1.69 -18.45
CA ASP A 88 -23.03 0.29 -18.89
C ASP A 88 -21.67 -0.07 -19.49
N ALA A 89 -20.98 -1.00 -18.84
CA ALA A 89 -19.69 -1.58 -19.25
C ALA A 89 -19.80 -3.11 -19.39
N THR A 90 -20.99 -3.61 -19.74
CA THR A 90 -21.27 -5.05 -19.85
C THR A 90 -20.29 -5.75 -20.79
N LEU A 91 -19.80 -6.90 -20.35
CA LEU A 91 -18.95 -7.80 -21.12
C LEU A 91 -19.58 -9.18 -21.19
N ASP A 92 -19.13 -10.00 -22.15
CA ASP A 92 -19.52 -11.41 -22.19
C ASP A 92 -18.99 -12.21 -20.98
N ALA A 93 -19.69 -13.29 -20.63
CA ALA A 93 -19.39 -14.08 -19.44
C ALA A 93 -17.99 -14.72 -19.46
N ALA A 94 -17.47 -15.08 -20.63
CA ALA A 94 -16.14 -15.68 -20.76
C ALA A 94 -15.05 -14.64 -20.45
N THR A 95 -15.20 -13.42 -20.96
CA THR A 95 -14.32 -12.29 -20.67
C THR A 95 -14.39 -11.92 -19.19
N VAL A 96 -15.57 -11.82 -18.59
CA VAL A 96 -15.74 -11.57 -17.15
C VAL A 96 -14.99 -12.62 -16.32
N GLY A 97 -15.18 -13.92 -16.61
CA GLY A 97 -14.48 -15.00 -15.89
C GLY A 97 -12.95 -14.94 -16.02
N GLN A 98 -12.43 -14.57 -17.20
CA GLN A 98 -11.00 -14.39 -17.40
C GLN A 98 -10.45 -13.21 -16.57
N LEU A 99 -11.14 -12.08 -16.57
CA LEU A 99 -10.77 -10.89 -15.83
C LEU A 99 -10.85 -11.13 -14.32
N GLU A 100 -11.91 -11.77 -13.84
CA GLU A 100 -12.08 -12.08 -12.42
C GLU A 100 -10.95 -12.93 -11.89
N LYS A 101 -10.58 -14.00 -12.61
CA LYS A 101 -9.48 -14.88 -12.21
C LYS A 101 -8.16 -14.11 -12.10
N TRP A 102 -7.87 -13.27 -13.08
CA TRP A 102 -6.61 -12.52 -13.10
C TRP A 102 -6.60 -11.42 -12.03
N LEU A 103 -7.67 -10.64 -11.91
CA LEU A 103 -7.79 -9.57 -10.91
C LEU A 103 -7.70 -10.14 -9.49
N ALA A 104 -8.39 -11.25 -9.21
CA ALA A 104 -8.35 -11.90 -7.91
C ALA A 104 -6.94 -12.39 -7.52
N ALA A 105 -6.17 -12.88 -8.50
CA ALA A 105 -4.80 -13.36 -8.27
C ALA A 105 -3.79 -12.24 -7.98
N HIS A 106 -4.10 -10.98 -8.35
CA HIS A 106 -3.21 -9.83 -8.20
C HIS A 106 -3.82 -8.71 -7.35
N ALA A 107 -4.97 -8.96 -6.72
CA ALA A 107 -5.66 -8.02 -5.86
C ALA A 107 -4.87 -7.72 -4.57
N ALA A 108 -5.22 -6.62 -3.91
CA ALA A 108 -4.75 -6.37 -2.56
C ALA A 108 -5.19 -7.48 -1.61
N GLU A 109 -4.42 -7.72 -0.55
CA GLU A 109 -4.77 -8.71 0.46
C GLU A 109 -6.19 -8.47 1.00
N SER A 110 -6.97 -9.54 1.00
CA SER A 110 -8.36 -9.50 1.43
C SER A 110 -8.44 -9.32 2.95
N SER A 111 -8.83 -8.12 3.39
CA SER A 111 -9.36 -7.93 4.73
C SER A 111 -10.61 -7.06 4.63
N ALA A 112 -11.62 -7.33 5.42
CA ALA A 112 -12.85 -6.54 5.49
C ALA A 112 -12.57 -5.06 5.75
N ALA A 113 -11.46 -4.75 6.45
CA ALA A 113 -11.01 -3.39 6.71
C ALA A 113 -10.44 -2.67 5.47
N ARG A 114 -10.13 -3.40 4.39
CA ARG A 114 -9.55 -2.82 3.17
C ARG A 114 -10.59 -2.57 2.07
N ARG A 115 -11.77 -3.16 2.16
CA ARG A 115 -12.85 -2.90 1.19
C ARG A 115 -13.32 -1.44 1.32
N PRO A 116 -13.14 -0.61 0.29
CA PRO A 116 -13.59 0.78 0.36
C PRO A 116 -15.11 0.88 0.17
N PRO A 117 -15.73 1.95 0.68
CA PRO A 117 -17.14 2.20 0.41
C PRO A 117 -17.44 2.20 -1.08
N GLU A 118 -18.50 1.49 -1.48
CA GLU A 118 -18.97 1.39 -2.87
C GLU A 118 -17.89 0.83 -3.84
N ASP A 119 -16.91 0.10 -3.32
CA ASP A 119 -15.76 -0.42 -4.07
C ASP A 119 -14.96 0.65 -4.85
N ARG A 120 -15.03 1.93 -4.38
CA ARG A 120 -14.34 3.04 -5.01
C ARG A 120 -12.90 3.15 -4.53
N ILE A 121 -11.93 3.01 -5.43
CA ILE A 121 -10.50 3.20 -5.15
C ILE A 121 -10.25 4.52 -4.42
N THR A 122 -10.88 5.60 -4.87
CA THR A 122 -10.72 6.95 -4.31
C THR A 122 -11.31 7.13 -2.91
N ARG A 123 -11.99 6.12 -2.38
CA ARG A 123 -12.51 6.06 -0.99
C ARG A 123 -11.75 5.07 -0.12
N SER A 124 -10.72 4.42 -0.66
CA SER A 124 -9.86 3.54 0.12
C SER A 124 -8.98 4.35 1.08
N ARG A 125 -8.66 3.76 2.24
CA ARG A 125 -7.78 4.41 3.23
C ARG A 125 -6.40 4.70 2.66
N TRP A 126 -5.85 3.76 1.89
CA TRP A 126 -4.55 3.93 1.27
C TRP A 126 -4.54 5.09 0.26
N PHE A 127 -5.60 5.22 -0.56
CA PHE A 127 -5.70 6.33 -1.52
C PHE A 127 -5.74 7.67 -0.80
N ILE A 128 -6.57 7.77 0.25
CA ILE A 128 -6.70 9.00 1.04
C ILE A 128 -5.36 9.37 1.67
N ALA A 129 -4.67 8.40 2.28
CA ALA A 129 -3.36 8.63 2.90
C ALA A 129 -2.27 9.01 1.89
N ALA A 130 -2.24 8.35 0.72
CA ALA A 130 -1.26 8.64 -0.33
C ALA A 130 -1.49 9.99 -1.05
N HIS A 131 -2.62 10.65 -0.80
CA HIS A 131 -2.97 11.92 -1.46
C HIS A 131 -3.33 13.03 -0.47
N ASP A 132 -2.99 12.89 0.80
CA ASP A 132 -3.34 13.86 1.85
C ASP A 132 -2.61 15.21 1.67
N GLU A 133 -1.44 15.20 1.05
CA GLU A 133 -0.66 16.41 0.72
C GLU A 133 -1.16 17.15 -0.54
N VAL A 134 -2.07 16.53 -1.32
CA VAL A 134 -2.57 17.17 -2.56
C VAL A 134 -3.52 18.31 -2.23
N PRO A 135 -3.20 19.56 -2.64
CA PRO A 135 -4.03 20.72 -2.29
C PRO A 135 -5.47 20.58 -2.79
N ALA A 136 -6.42 21.00 -1.98
CA ALA A 136 -7.83 20.98 -2.33
C ALA A 136 -8.16 21.78 -3.62
N SER A 137 -7.37 22.78 -3.96
CA SER A 137 -7.45 23.53 -5.23
C SER A 137 -7.14 22.66 -6.43
N SER A 138 -6.16 21.75 -6.32
CA SER A 138 -5.80 20.82 -7.40
C SER A 138 -6.95 19.85 -7.69
N TRP A 139 -7.60 19.31 -6.65
CA TRP A 139 -8.78 18.44 -6.83
C TRP A 139 -9.95 19.13 -7.54
N ARG A 140 -10.11 20.45 -7.34
CA ARG A 140 -11.15 21.26 -7.99
C ARG A 140 -10.75 21.82 -9.36
N SER A 141 -9.51 21.61 -9.76
CA SER A 141 -9.00 22.09 -11.05
C SER A 141 -9.79 21.48 -12.23
N PRO A 142 -10.14 22.27 -13.25
CA PRO A 142 -10.73 21.76 -14.48
C PRO A 142 -9.87 20.68 -15.18
N ALA A 143 -8.55 20.69 -14.97
CA ALA A 143 -7.65 19.67 -15.50
C ALA A 143 -7.82 18.30 -14.81
N VAL A 144 -8.18 18.27 -13.52
CA VAL A 144 -8.40 17.03 -12.75
C VAL A 144 -9.82 16.54 -12.88
N LYS A 145 -10.83 17.40 -12.77
CA LYS A 145 -12.27 17.12 -12.86
C LYS A 145 -12.81 16.22 -11.76
N ARG A 146 -12.16 15.09 -11.49
CA ARG A 146 -12.57 14.09 -10.47
C ARG A 146 -11.37 13.30 -9.96
N ALA A 147 -11.42 12.84 -8.73
CA ALA A 147 -10.34 12.08 -8.09
C ALA A 147 -9.99 10.76 -8.82
N SER A 148 -10.92 10.18 -9.56
CA SER A 148 -10.68 8.97 -10.36
C SER A 148 -9.94 9.22 -11.68
N ASN A 149 -9.64 10.49 -12.02
CA ASN A 149 -8.82 10.83 -13.19
C ASN A 149 -7.33 10.80 -12.85
N CYS A 150 -6.80 9.61 -12.63
CA CYS A 150 -5.41 9.41 -12.21
C CYS A 150 -4.40 9.99 -13.22
N ALA A 151 -4.71 9.91 -14.52
CA ALA A 151 -3.85 10.44 -15.58
C ALA A 151 -3.67 11.96 -15.53
N ALA A 152 -4.54 12.69 -14.82
CA ALA A 152 -4.39 14.13 -14.65
C ALA A 152 -3.10 14.51 -13.89
N CYS A 153 -2.61 13.62 -13.03
CA CYS A 153 -1.41 13.83 -12.22
C CYS A 153 -0.34 12.76 -12.50
N HIS A 154 -0.72 11.49 -12.67
CA HIS A 154 0.20 10.39 -12.94
C HIS A 154 0.43 10.24 -14.44
N THR A 155 1.48 10.85 -14.95
CA THR A 155 1.75 10.99 -16.40
C THR A 155 2.05 9.67 -17.12
N GLN A 156 2.25 8.57 -16.40
CA GLN A 156 2.45 7.23 -16.95
C GLN A 156 1.40 6.21 -16.47
N ALA A 157 0.26 6.69 -15.98
CA ALA A 157 -0.82 5.82 -15.51
C ALA A 157 -1.39 4.91 -16.61
N ASP A 158 -1.36 5.36 -17.87
CA ASP A 158 -1.73 4.57 -19.05
C ASP A 158 -0.85 3.33 -19.26
N LYS A 159 0.38 3.38 -18.74
CA LYS A 159 1.35 2.28 -18.73
C LYS A 159 1.28 1.43 -17.45
N GLY A 160 0.36 1.76 -16.53
CA GLY A 160 0.30 1.13 -15.20
C GLY A 160 1.41 1.58 -14.25
N ASN A 161 2.13 2.66 -14.57
CA ASN A 161 3.21 3.18 -13.74
C ASN A 161 2.72 4.39 -12.94
N PHE A 162 2.69 4.23 -11.60
CA PHE A 162 2.27 5.24 -10.63
C PHE A 162 3.43 5.73 -9.74
N ASP A 163 4.68 5.54 -10.19
CA ASP A 163 5.87 6.01 -9.47
C ASP A 163 5.84 7.54 -9.30
N GLU A 164 6.18 8.02 -8.12
CA GLU A 164 6.15 9.44 -7.74
C GLU A 164 6.99 10.33 -8.65
N ARG A 165 8.06 9.80 -9.24
CA ARG A 165 8.91 10.51 -10.21
C ARG A 165 8.14 11.02 -11.43
N PHE A 166 7.00 10.41 -11.73
CA PHE A 166 6.16 10.74 -12.88
C PHE A 166 4.88 11.50 -12.47
N ILE A 167 4.84 12.04 -11.26
CA ILE A 167 3.73 12.89 -10.82
C ILE A 167 3.94 14.32 -11.32
N ARG A 168 2.85 14.91 -11.81
CA ARG A 168 2.75 16.33 -12.19
C ARG A 168 1.38 16.85 -11.73
N ILE A 169 1.36 17.58 -10.61
CA ILE A 169 0.11 18.11 -10.05
C ILE A 169 -0.27 19.38 -10.81
N PRO A 170 -1.44 19.43 -11.48
CA PRO A 170 -1.89 20.63 -12.18
C PRO A 170 -2.09 21.80 -11.22
N GLY A 171 -1.47 22.95 -11.52
CA GLY A 171 -1.57 24.16 -10.71
C GLY A 171 -0.71 24.18 -9.44
N ALA A 172 0.08 23.18 -9.15
CA ALA A 172 1.16 23.26 -8.17
C ALA A 172 2.31 24.11 -8.75
N ARG A 173 2.71 25.17 -8.05
CA ARG A 173 3.87 26.01 -8.37
C ARG A 173 5.00 25.73 -7.42
#